data_c53d8fd1ea074f35f8a4e88e439aedd0
#
_entry.id   c53d8fd1ea074f35f8a4e88e439aedd0
#
_cell.length_a   1.000
_cell.length_b   1.000
_cell.length_c   1.000
_cell.angle_alpha   90.00
_cell.angle_beta   90.00
_cell.angle_gamma   90.00
#
_symmetry.space_group_name_H-M   'P 1'
#
loop_
_entity.id
_entity.type
_entity.pdbx_description
1 polymer ?
#
loop_
_entity_poly.entity_id
_entity_poly.type
_entity_poly.pdbx_seq_one_letter_code
_entity_poly.pdbx_strand_id
1 'polypeptide(L)'
;MAGISNNPNSPRQRMINLMYLVFIAMMALNVSSEVLDGFELVEGSLRTSIDNSSRRNKIVADEMEAYYQENPQKVGEWALKAREVKRASDSLYTYIQDLKIRIAKVADGENANVNSIEHKDDLEAASRVMLSPVSGEGKKLRAEIDKYRIWMGGFIEDSAKTAVLEANLSTTPPHKAGINTRTWEEALFENMPVAAAVTLLTKMQSDVRYAEGEVLSNLLNSVDVGDYRVNQITAQVIPESQIVMRGSQYKANIVLSAVDSTKRPTIYVNGKELPYENKGVFTVNTGAAGTLSLIHISEPTRLD
;
A
#
# COMPACT_ATOMS: atom_id res chain seq x y z
N MET A 1 -7.44 -79.02 12.55
CA MET A 1 -6.90 -77.67 12.47
C MET A 1 -7.35 -77.08 11.15
N ALA A 2 -8.29 -76.12 11.19
CA ALA A 2 -8.74 -75.44 9.94
C ALA A 2 -7.67 -74.45 9.54
N GLY A 3 -6.96 -74.76 8.44
CA GLY A 3 -5.95 -73.86 7.87
C GLY A 3 -6.60 -72.55 7.45
N ILE A 4 -6.07 -71.43 7.98
CA ILE A 4 -6.47 -70.10 7.56
C ILE A 4 -6.01 -69.94 6.12
N SER A 5 -6.93 -70.19 5.19
CA SER A 5 -6.68 -69.96 3.76
C SER A 5 -6.66 -68.46 3.51
N ASN A 6 -5.45 -67.92 3.36
CA ASN A 6 -5.23 -66.50 3.05
C ASN A 6 -5.43 -66.28 1.54
N ASN A 7 -6.66 -66.52 1.07
CA ASN A 7 -7.03 -66.30 -0.33
C ASN A 7 -7.38 -64.82 -0.58
N PRO A 8 -6.53 -64.05 -1.34
CA PRO A 8 -6.76 -62.63 -1.61
C PRO A 8 -8.07 -62.34 -2.34
N ASN A 9 -8.67 -63.34 -2.95
CA ASN A 9 -9.94 -63.21 -3.69
C ASN A 9 -11.17 -63.62 -2.87
N SER A 10 -11.01 -64.00 -1.58
CA SER A 10 -12.19 -64.32 -0.74
C SER A 10 -13.07 -63.07 -0.54
N PRO A 11 -14.39 -63.19 -0.49
CA PRO A 11 -15.30 -62.05 -0.29
C PRO A 11 -14.93 -61.23 0.97
N ARG A 12 -14.52 -61.91 2.04
CA ARG A 12 -14.08 -61.29 3.29
C ARG A 12 -12.85 -60.43 3.09
N GLN A 13 -11.84 -60.92 2.35
CA GLN A 13 -10.61 -60.19 2.10
C GLN A 13 -10.84 -58.99 1.17
N ARG A 14 -11.73 -59.12 0.21
CA ARG A 14 -12.14 -57.96 -0.63
C ARG A 14 -12.82 -56.87 0.16
N MET A 15 -13.69 -57.21 1.11
CA MET A 15 -14.35 -56.25 2.02
C MET A 15 -13.30 -55.55 2.92
N ILE A 16 -12.33 -56.29 3.48
CA ILE A 16 -11.25 -55.73 4.27
C ILE A 16 -10.38 -54.77 3.41
N ASN A 17 -10.02 -55.17 2.19
CA ASN A 17 -9.22 -54.34 1.29
C ASN A 17 -9.97 -53.07 0.91
N LEU A 18 -11.28 -53.17 0.63
CA LEU A 18 -12.10 -52.00 0.33
C LEU A 18 -12.18 -51.05 1.54
N MET A 19 -12.34 -51.58 2.75
CA MET A 19 -12.36 -50.80 3.98
C MET A 19 -11.02 -50.12 4.23
N TYR A 20 -9.91 -50.81 3.98
CA TYR A 20 -8.56 -50.25 4.02
C TYR A 20 -8.38 -49.12 2.99
N LEU A 21 -8.83 -49.32 1.77
CA LEU A 21 -8.77 -48.33 0.70
C LEU A 21 -9.54 -47.07 1.07
N VAL A 22 -10.78 -47.24 1.61
CA VAL A 22 -11.60 -46.12 2.08
C VAL A 22 -10.93 -45.41 3.25
N PHE A 23 -10.36 -46.17 4.21
CA PHE A 23 -9.64 -45.58 5.34
C PHE A 23 -8.40 -44.81 4.94
N ILE A 24 -7.58 -45.36 4.02
CA ILE A 24 -6.39 -44.66 3.47
C ILE A 24 -6.83 -43.43 2.69
N ALA A 25 -7.92 -43.52 1.90
CA ALA A 25 -8.47 -42.38 1.19
C ALA A 25 -8.91 -41.26 2.15
N MET A 26 -9.59 -41.60 3.25
CA MET A 26 -9.97 -40.63 4.28
C MET A 26 -8.72 -40.00 4.96
N MET A 27 -7.69 -40.80 5.29
CA MET A 27 -6.44 -40.25 5.84
C MET A 27 -5.68 -39.38 4.86
N ALA A 28 -5.70 -39.72 3.57
CA ALA A 28 -5.02 -38.94 2.53
C ALA A 28 -5.71 -37.60 2.22
N LEU A 29 -7.00 -37.50 2.55
CA LEU A 29 -7.79 -36.26 2.39
C LEU A 29 -7.71 -35.34 3.60
N ASN A 30 -7.30 -35.83 4.78
CA ASN A 30 -7.12 -35.00 5.96
C ASN A 30 -5.86 -34.15 5.86
N VAL A 31 -6.04 -32.83 5.91
CA VAL A 31 -4.94 -31.89 6.08
C VAL A 31 -4.39 -32.03 7.49
N SER A 32 -3.07 -32.14 7.66
CA SER A 32 -2.46 -32.26 8.98
C SER A 32 -2.74 -31.00 9.81
N SER A 33 -2.99 -31.18 11.11
CA SER A 33 -3.23 -30.07 12.04
C SER A 33 -2.08 -29.07 12.08
N GLU A 34 -0.83 -29.54 11.95
CA GLU A 34 0.35 -28.68 11.95
C GLU A 34 0.37 -27.74 10.74
N VAL A 35 -0.16 -28.17 9.58
CA VAL A 35 -0.28 -27.31 8.39
C VAL A 35 -1.37 -26.25 8.61
N LEU A 36 -2.49 -26.64 9.24
CA LEU A 36 -3.57 -25.69 9.56
C LEU A 36 -3.11 -24.65 10.59
N ASP A 37 -2.36 -25.05 11.60
CA ASP A 37 -1.75 -24.14 12.59
C ASP A 37 -0.72 -23.20 11.91
N GLY A 38 0.00 -23.72 10.91
CA GLY A 38 0.88 -22.90 10.07
C GLY A 38 0.13 -21.79 9.33
N PHE A 39 -1.04 -22.06 8.76
CA PHE A 39 -1.88 -21.03 8.13
C PHE A 39 -2.37 -19.99 9.13
N GLU A 40 -2.75 -20.39 10.33
CA GLU A 40 -3.18 -19.47 11.39
C GLU A 40 -2.05 -18.53 11.83
N LEU A 41 -0.83 -19.05 11.96
CA LEU A 41 0.35 -18.24 12.27
C LEU A 41 0.64 -17.20 11.18
N VAL A 42 0.55 -17.60 9.89
CA VAL A 42 0.71 -16.71 8.75
C VAL A 42 -0.40 -15.67 8.73
N GLU A 43 -1.65 -16.08 8.97
CA GLU A 43 -2.79 -15.18 9.02
C GLU A 43 -2.63 -14.12 10.13
N GLY A 44 -2.20 -14.51 11.32
CA GLY A 44 -1.89 -13.60 12.42
C GLY A 44 -0.79 -12.59 12.08
N SER A 45 0.26 -13.03 11.37
CA SER A 45 1.31 -12.15 10.87
C SER A 45 0.80 -11.15 9.84
N LEU A 46 -0.07 -11.60 8.91
CA LEU A 46 -0.70 -10.74 7.91
C LEU A 46 -1.61 -9.69 8.55
N ARG A 47 -2.37 -10.04 9.59
CA ARG A 47 -3.18 -9.08 10.36
C ARG A 47 -2.33 -7.99 10.98
N THR A 48 -1.22 -8.36 11.60
CA THR A 48 -0.27 -7.40 12.17
C THR A 48 0.28 -6.47 11.09
N SER A 49 0.60 -7.00 9.91
CA SER A 49 1.03 -6.22 8.75
C SER A 49 -0.05 -5.25 8.26
N ILE A 50 -1.31 -5.70 8.21
CA ILE A 50 -2.47 -4.87 7.86
C ILE A 50 -2.64 -3.72 8.84
N ASP A 51 -2.56 -3.98 10.15
CA ASP A 51 -2.69 -2.95 11.18
C ASP A 51 -1.59 -1.89 11.07
N ASN A 52 -0.35 -2.31 10.86
CA ASN A 52 0.78 -1.40 10.68
C ASN A 52 0.63 -0.56 9.41
N SER A 53 0.23 -1.19 8.29
CA SER A 53 -0.02 -0.48 7.03
C SER A 53 -1.19 0.50 7.16
N SER A 54 -2.27 0.11 7.83
CA SER A 54 -3.43 0.98 8.07
C SER A 54 -3.07 2.19 8.92
N ARG A 55 -2.23 2.01 9.96
CA ARG A 55 -1.73 3.14 10.78
C ARG A 55 -0.87 4.09 9.95
N ARG A 56 0.05 3.54 9.14
CA ARG A 56 0.89 4.36 8.24
C ARG A 56 0.03 5.11 7.23
N ASN A 57 -0.92 4.45 6.58
CA ASN A 57 -1.80 5.06 5.59
C ASN A 57 -2.63 6.19 6.23
N LYS A 58 -3.07 5.99 7.47
CA LYS A 58 -3.77 7.04 8.22
C LYS A 58 -2.90 8.27 8.45
N ILE A 59 -1.63 8.10 8.85
CA ILE A 59 -0.70 9.22 9.04
C ILE A 59 -0.55 10.02 7.74
N VAL A 60 -0.34 9.34 6.60
CA VAL A 60 -0.22 9.99 5.29
C VAL A 60 -1.51 10.72 4.88
N ALA A 61 -2.67 10.12 5.15
CA ALA A 61 -3.96 10.74 4.87
C ALA A 61 -4.22 11.96 5.77
N ASP A 62 -3.86 11.90 7.06
CA ASP A 62 -3.98 13.00 8.01
C ASP A 62 -3.03 14.16 7.63
N GLU A 63 -1.82 13.86 7.14
CA GLU A 63 -0.88 14.84 6.62
C GLU A 63 -1.41 15.54 5.36
N MET A 64 -1.97 14.78 4.42
CA MET A 64 -2.65 15.35 3.25
C MET A 64 -3.80 16.28 3.63
N GLU A 65 -4.57 15.91 4.65
CA GLU A 65 -5.67 16.75 5.15
C GLU A 65 -5.15 18.02 5.81
N ALA A 66 -4.03 17.98 6.55
CA ALA A 66 -3.38 19.15 7.11
C ALA A 66 -2.93 20.13 6.01
N TYR A 67 -2.29 19.65 4.95
CA TYR A 67 -1.94 20.47 3.79
C TYR A 67 -3.18 21.07 3.10
N TYR A 68 -4.26 20.31 3.02
CA TYR A 68 -5.52 20.83 2.47
C TYR A 68 -6.09 21.98 3.32
N GLN A 69 -6.03 21.90 4.65
CA GLN A 69 -6.49 22.96 5.54
C GLN A 69 -5.63 24.24 5.41
N GLU A 70 -4.33 24.09 5.16
CA GLU A 70 -3.43 25.23 4.96
C GLU A 70 -3.66 25.91 3.58
N ASN A 71 -3.89 25.14 2.53
CA ASN A 71 -4.08 25.69 1.17
C ASN A 71 -5.09 24.87 0.34
N PRO A 72 -6.41 25.09 0.55
CA PRO A 72 -7.47 24.34 -0.12
C PRO A 72 -7.47 24.49 -1.65
N GLN A 73 -7.08 25.65 -2.16
CA GLN A 73 -7.10 25.90 -3.61
C GLN A 73 -6.02 25.10 -4.35
N LYS A 74 -4.87 24.91 -3.72
CA LYS A 74 -3.73 24.23 -4.34
C LYS A 74 -3.79 22.72 -4.15
N VAL A 75 -4.15 22.27 -2.95
CA VAL A 75 -4.11 20.86 -2.55
C VAL A 75 -5.45 20.14 -2.81
N GLY A 76 -6.50 20.90 -3.12
CA GLY A 76 -7.88 20.38 -3.18
C GLY A 76 -8.06 19.20 -4.11
N GLU A 77 -7.46 19.22 -5.31
CA GLU A 77 -7.53 18.11 -6.26
C GLU A 77 -6.89 16.82 -5.71
N TRP A 78 -5.70 16.94 -5.10
CA TRP A 78 -4.94 15.82 -4.54
C TRP A 78 -5.63 15.24 -3.30
N ALA A 79 -6.15 16.11 -2.42
CA ALA A 79 -6.89 15.70 -1.24
C ALA A 79 -8.21 14.97 -1.60
N LEU A 80 -8.91 15.40 -2.64
CA LEU A 80 -10.09 14.71 -3.14
C LEU A 80 -9.73 13.31 -3.66
N LYS A 81 -8.67 13.19 -4.48
CA LYS A 81 -8.16 11.91 -4.97
C LYS A 81 -7.76 10.99 -3.82
N ALA A 82 -7.07 11.51 -2.79
CA ALA A 82 -6.67 10.74 -1.62
C ALA A 82 -7.88 10.19 -0.83
N ARG A 83 -8.94 11.00 -0.67
CA ARG A 83 -10.18 10.56 -0.02
C ARG A 83 -10.92 9.50 -0.85
N GLU A 84 -10.91 9.60 -2.18
CA GLU A 84 -11.48 8.59 -3.07
C GLU A 84 -10.70 7.28 -3.00
N VAL A 85 -9.37 7.33 -3.01
CA VAL A 85 -8.48 6.17 -2.86
C VAL A 85 -8.77 5.47 -1.55
N LYS A 86 -8.82 6.20 -0.45
CA LYS A 86 -9.15 5.64 0.87
C LYS A 86 -10.53 4.96 0.88
N ARG A 87 -11.55 5.62 0.34
CA ARG A 87 -12.92 5.08 0.29
C ARG A 87 -13.00 3.80 -0.54
N ALA A 88 -12.36 3.78 -1.71
CA ALA A 88 -12.34 2.59 -2.58
C ALA A 88 -11.60 1.42 -1.89
N SER A 89 -10.47 1.70 -1.23
CA SER A 89 -9.69 0.70 -0.48
C SER A 89 -10.49 0.15 0.71
N ASP A 90 -11.16 1.00 1.47
CA ASP A 90 -12.02 0.58 2.59
C ASP A 90 -13.21 -0.25 2.10
N SER A 91 -13.80 0.09 0.96
CA SER A 91 -14.91 -0.67 0.35
C SER A 91 -14.47 -2.08 -0.05
N LEU A 92 -13.35 -2.20 -0.78
CA LEU A 92 -12.82 -3.51 -1.20
C LEU A 92 -12.35 -4.34 0.01
N TYR A 93 -11.70 -3.72 0.98
CA TYR A 93 -11.29 -4.37 2.22
C TYR A 93 -12.49 -4.95 2.98
N THR A 94 -13.57 -4.18 3.13
CA THR A 94 -14.80 -4.60 3.80
C THR A 94 -15.48 -5.73 3.03
N TYR A 95 -15.53 -5.66 1.71
CA TYR A 95 -16.08 -6.72 0.89
C TYR A 95 -15.32 -8.04 1.08
N ILE A 96 -13.99 -8.01 1.09
CA ILE A 96 -13.17 -9.20 1.39
C ILE A 96 -13.44 -9.71 2.81
N GLN A 97 -13.61 -8.81 3.78
CA GLN A 97 -13.95 -9.19 5.15
C GLN A 97 -15.32 -9.90 5.23
N ASP A 98 -16.31 -9.42 4.50
CA ASP A 98 -17.63 -10.07 4.42
C ASP A 98 -17.54 -11.46 3.82
N LEU A 99 -16.69 -11.68 2.82
CA LEU A 99 -16.45 -13.00 2.25
C LEU A 99 -15.83 -13.96 3.28
N LYS A 100 -14.86 -13.50 4.08
CA LYS A 100 -14.29 -14.29 5.19
C LYS A 100 -15.35 -14.69 6.20
N ILE A 101 -16.23 -13.75 6.59
CA ILE A 101 -17.32 -14.00 7.52
C ILE A 101 -18.30 -15.05 6.94
N ARG A 102 -18.63 -14.95 5.66
CA ARG A 102 -19.52 -15.92 5.00
C ARG A 102 -18.91 -17.31 4.95
N ILE A 103 -17.61 -17.43 4.64
CA ILE A 103 -16.90 -18.71 4.64
C ILE A 103 -16.90 -19.31 6.04
N ALA A 104 -16.57 -18.53 7.07
CA ALA A 104 -16.59 -18.98 8.46
C ALA A 104 -17.99 -19.44 8.88
N LYS A 105 -19.05 -18.73 8.52
CA LYS A 105 -20.43 -19.13 8.80
C LYS A 105 -20.86 -20.44 8.11
N VAL A 106 -20.35 -20.70 6.93
CA VAL A 106 -20.63 -21.97 6.23
C VAL A 106 -19.92 -23.13 6.92
N ALA A 107 -18.72 -22.91 7.50
CA ALA A 107 -17.94 -23.93 8.21
C ALA A 107 -18.48 -24.19 9.63
N ASP A 108 -18.70 -23.14 10.43
CA ASP A 108 -18.98 -23.23 11.87
C ASP A 108 -20.42 -22.83 12.26
N GLY A 109 -21.24 -22.41 11.28
CA GLY A 109 -22.61 -21.96 11.53
C GLY A 109 -22.74 -20.45 11.81
N GLU A 110 -23.97 -20.02 12.14
CA GLU A 110 -24.33 -18.59 12.24
C GLU A 110 -23.52 -17.78 13.27
N ASN A 111 -23.04 -18.42 14.33
CA ASN A 111 -22.26 -17.78 15.40
C ASN A 111 -20.75 -17.85 15.17
N ALA A 112 -20.32 -18.20 13.97
CA ALA A 112 -18.91 -18.35 13.63
C ALA A 112 -18.09 -17.07 13.88
N ASN A 113 -16.91 -17.24 14.45
CA ASN A 113 -15.94 -16.16 14.64
C ASN A 113 -14.78 -16.36 13.66
N VAL A 114 -14.58 -15.40 12.74
CA VAL A 114 -13.49 -15.43 11.77
C VAL A 114 -12.11 -15.50 12.43
N ASN A 115 -12.00 -15.05 13.68
CA ASN A 115 -10.74 -15.05 14.42
C ASN A 115 -10.48 -16.38 15.16
N SER A 116 -11.48 -17.27 15.22
CA SER A 116 -11.38 -18.56 15.92
C SER A 116 -12.33 -19.55 15.23
N ILE A 117 -11.89 -20.08 14.10
CA ILE A 117 -12.64 -21.05 13.30
C ILE A 117 -12.39 -22.43 13.88
N GLU A 118 -13.47 -23.20 14.13
CA GLU A 118 -13.38 -24.57 14.70
C GLU A 118 -13.07 -25.59 13.59
N HIS A 119 -13.80 -25.54 12.48
CA HIS A 119 -13.63 -26.48 11.35
C HIS A 119 -12.65 -25.91 10.30
N LYS A 120 -11.38 -25.78 10.70
CA LYS A 120 -10.29 -25.23 9.87
C LYS A 120 -9.99 -26.08 8.62
N ASP A 121 -10.27 -27.37 8.70
CA ASP A 121 -10.01 -28.41 7.69
C ASP A 121 -11.13 -28.60 6.68
N ASP A 122 -12.28 -27.92 6.84
CA ASP A 122 -13.38 -28.02 5.89
C ASP A 122 -12.93 -27.55 4.49
N LEU A 123 -13.00 -28.47 3.53
CA LEU A 123 -12.59 -28.25 2.14
C LEU A 123 -13.72 -27.69 1.25
N GLU A 124 -14.98 -27.73 1.74
CA GLU A 124 -16.13 -27.37 0.96
C GLU A 124 -16.63 -25.96 1.21
N ALA A 125 -16.48 -25.42 2.43
CA ALA A 125 -17.04 -24.13 2.81
C ALA A 125 -16.57 -22.99 1.91
N ALA A 126 -15.27 -22.91 1.60
CA ALA A 126 -14.71 -21.93 0.69
C ALA A 126 -15.27 -22.08 -0.75
N SER A 127 -15.34 -23.33 -1.25
CA SER A 127 -15.89 -23.63 -2.59
C SER A 127 -17.37 -23.27 -2.69
N ARG A 128 -18.15 -23.53 -1.65
CA ARG A 128 -19.61 -23.22 -1.61
C ARG A 128 -19.85 -21.71 -1.70
N VAL A 129 -19.05 -20.89 -1.06
CA VAL A 129 -19.19 -19.41 -1.09
C VAL A 129 -18.63 -18.83 -2.39
N MET A 130 -17.43 -19.23 -2.79
CA MET A 130 -16.68 -18.56 -3.85
C MET A 130 -17.02 -19.08 -5.25
N LEU A 131 -17.31 -20.39 -5.39
CA LEU A 131 -17.53 -21.04 -6.69
C LEU A 131 -18.98 -21.37 -6.97
N SER A 132 -19.90 -20.99 -6.08
CA SER A 132 -21.35 -21.24 -6.27
C SER A 132 -21.84 -20.67 -7.61
N PRO A 133 -22.56 -21.44 -8.41
CA PRO A 133 -23.17 -20.97 -9.66
C PRO A 133 -24.17 -19.81 -9.45
N VAL A 134 -24.76 -19.73 -8.26
CA VAL A 134 -25.79 -18.74 -7.91
C VAL A 134 -25.17 -17.44 -7.41
N SER A 135 -24.20 -17.51 -6.49
CA SER A 135 -23.61 -16.32 -5.89
C SER A 135 -22.45 -15.74 -6.73
N GLY A 136 -21.62 -16.62 -7.31
CA GLY A 136 -20.49 -16.22 -8.15
C GLY A 136 -19.50 -15.26 -7.46
N GLU A 137 -19.36 -15.37 -6.14
CA GLU A 137 -18.58 -14.39 -5.34
C GLU A 137 -17.11 -14.36 -5.75
N GLY A 138 -16.51 -15.49 -6.14
CA GLY A 138 -15.13 -15.53 -6.64
C GLY A 138 -14.93 -14.70 -7.92
N LYS A 139 -15.87 -14.79 -8.86
CA LYS A 139 -15.84 -14.00 -10.10
C LYS A 139 -16.04 -12.51 -9.82
N LYS A 140 -16.94 -12.18 -8.88
CA LYS A 140 -17.17 -10.80 -8.46
C LYS A 140 -15.93 -10.23 -7.78
N LEU A 141 -15.32 -10.99 -6.87
CA LEU A 141 -14.07 -10.57 -6.20
C LEU A 141 -12.96 -10.30 -7.21
N ARG A 142 -12.77 -11.21 -8.18
CA ARG A 142 -11.81 -11.01 -9.26
C ARG A 142 -12.07 -9.72 -10.03
N ALA A 143 -13.31 -9.49 -10.44
CA ALA A 143 -13.68 -8.29 -11.19
C ALA A 143 -13.45 -7.00 -10.38
N GLU A 144 -13.77 -6.99 -9.06
CA GLU A 144 -13.53 -5.84 -8.20
C GLU A 144 -12.03 -5.59 -7.96
N ILE A 145 -11.21 -6.65 -7.80
CA ILE A 145 -9.76 -6.52 -7.69
C ILE A 145 -9.17 -5.97 -9.01
N ASP A 146 -9.59 -6.49 -10.16
CA ASP A 146 -9.10 -6.02 -11.47
C ASP A 146 -9.45 -4.55 -11.71
N LYS A 147 -10.69 -4.16 -11.39
CA LYS A 147 -11.14 -2.77 -11.47
C LYS A 147 -10.35 -1.86 -10.54
N TYR A 148 -10.15 -2.29 -9.30
CA TYR A 148 -9.36 -1.56 -8.31
C TYR A 148 -7.91 -1.40 -8.75
N ARG A 149 -7.26 -2.48 -9.23
CA ARG A 149 -5.88 -2.48 -9.72
C ARG A 149 -5.68 -1.48 -10.86
N ILE A 150 -6.55 -1.53 -11.88
CA ILE A 150 -6.47 -0.62 -13.04
C ILE A 150 -6.65 0.84 -12.60
N TRP A 151 -7.63 1.08 -11.73
CA TRP A 151 -7.91 2.43 -11.24
C TRP A 151 -6.77 2.98 -10.38
N MET A 152 -6.21 2.18 -9.48
CA MET A 152 -5.06 2.57 -8.64
C MET A 152 -3.79 2.82 -9.45
N GLY A 153 -3.55 2.03 -10.50
CA GLY A 153 -2.42 2.22 -11.41
C GLY A 153 -2.43 3.57 -12.11
N GLY A 154 -3.61 4.15 -12.33
CA GLY A 154 -3.75 5.48 -12.93
C GLY A 154 -3.25 6.65 -12.07
N PHE A 155 -2.99 6.44 -10.78
CA PHE A 155 -2.44 7.46 -9.87
C PHE A 155 -0.91 7.43 -9.75
N ILE A 156 -0.24 6.43 -10.31
CA ILE A 156 1.21 6.25 -10.21
C ILE A 156 1.84 6.46 -11.57
N GLU A 157 2.69 7.48 -11.68
CA GLU A 157 3.43 7.77 -12.91
C GLU A 157 4.67 6.88 -13.09
N ASP A 158 5.24 6.39 -11.99
CA ASP A 158 6.42 5.54 -11.98
C ASP A 158 6.08 4.11 -12.45
N SER A 159 6.56 3.74 -13.62
CA SER A 159 6.37 2.42 -14.23
C SER A 159 6.84 1.26 -13.35
N ALA A 160 7.92 1.42 -12.57
CA ALA A 160 8.41 0.38 -11.68
C ALA A 160 7.46 0.14 -10.50
N LYS A 161 6.95 1.21 -9.89
CA LYS A 161 5.96 1.14 -8.80
C LYS A 161 4.63 0.58 -9.29
N THR A 162 4.17 0.99 -10.47
CA THR A 162 2.97 0.44 -11.10
C THR A 162 3.10 -1.06 -11.32
N ALA A 163 4.24 -1.54 -11.83
CA ALA A 163 4.48 -2.96 -12.05
C ALA A 163 4.42 -3.77 -10.73
N VAL A 164 4.95 -3.24 -9.63
CA VAL A 164 4.86 -3.89 -8.30
C VAL A 164 3.42 -3.96 -7.81
N LEU A 165 2.67 -2.87 -7.96
CA LEU A 165 1.25 -2.82 -7.59
C LEU A 165 0.43 -3.84 -8.40
N GLU A 166 0.64 -3.89 -9.72
CA GLU A 166 -0.03 -4.84 -10.61
C GLU A 166 0.33 -6.29 -10.29
N ALA A 167 1.58 -6.57 -9.92
CA ALA A 167 2.00 -7.91 -9.51
C ALA A 167 1.32 -8.35 -8.20
N ASN A 168 1.22 -7.46 -7.21
CA ASN A 168 0.59 -7.76 -5.92
C ASN A 168 -0.92 -8.00 -6.04
N LEU A 169 -1.59 -7.25 -6.90
CA LEU A 169 -3.03 -7.37 -7.15
C LEU A 169 -3.35 -8.24 -8.38
N SER A 170 -2.40 -9.09 -8.80
CA SER A 170 -2.60 -9.94 -9.97
C SER A 170 -3.68 -10.99 -9.73
N THR A 171 -4.61 -11.10 -10.66
CA THR A 171 -5.66 -12.12 -10.73
C THR A 171 -5.37 -13.17 -11.80
N THR A 172 -4.10 -13.29 -12.20
CA THR A 172 -3.66 -14.34 -13.11
C THR A 172 -3.68 -15.68 -12.39
N PRO A 173 -4.25 -16.74 -12.98
CA PRO A 173 -4.25 -18.05 -12.35
C PRO A 173 -2.82 -18.51 -12.08
N PRO A 174 -2.50 -19.05 -10.88
CA PRO A 174 -1.20 -19.61 -10.61
C PRO A 174 -0.89 -20.77 -11.58
N HIS A 175 0.26 -20.72 -12.25
CA HIS A 175 0.66 -21.71 -13.23
C HIS A 175 0.95 -23.03 -12.52
N LYS A 176 -0.01 -23.96 -12.55
CA LYS A 176 0.27 -25.37 -12.25
C LYS A 176 0.57 -26.06 -13.60
N ALA A 177 1.78 -26.60 -13.73
CA ALA A 177 2.15 -27.42 -14.86
C ALA A 177 1.22 -28.64 -14.94
N GLY A 178 0.22 -28.61 -15.83
CA GLY A 178 -0.76 -29.69 -16.05
C GLY A 178 -2.08 -29.18 -16.65
N ILE A 179 -2.58 -29.89 -17.49
CA ILE A 179 -3.60 -29.95 -18.54
C ILE A 179 -4.95 -29.17 -18.33
N ASN A 180 -5.22 -28.44 -17.29
CA ASN A 180 -6.50 -27.73 -17.15
C ASN A 180 -6.30 -26.23 -16.92
N THR A 181 -6.84 -25.45 -17.84
CA THR A 181 -7.07 -24.00 -17.70
C THR A 181 -8.14 -23.77 -16.62
N ARG A 182 -7.73 -23.85 -15.34
CA ARG A 182 -8.61 -23.43 -14.22
C ARG A 182 -8.72 -21.92 -14.23
N THR A 183 -9.88 -21.41 -13.91
CA THR A 183 -10.07 -19.98 -13.64
C THR A 183 -9.31 -19.60 -12.37
N TRP A 184 -9.06 -18.30 -12.16
CA TRP A 184 -8.34 -17.81 -10.98
C TRP A 184 -9.04 -18.22 -9.68
N GLU A 185 -10.36 -18.07 -9.64
CA GLU A 185 -11.17 -18.42 -8.49
C GLU A 185 -11.18 -19.93 -8.20
N GLU A 186 -11.22 -20.78 -9.24
CA GLU A 186 -11.12 -22.24 -9.08
C GLU A 186 -9.73 -22.64 -8.55
N ALA A 187 -8.68 -22.01 -9.07
CA ALA A 187 -7.31 -22.33 -8.64
C ALA A 187 -7.05 -22.00 -7.16
N LEU A 188 -7.75 -20.99 -6.62
CA LEU A 188 -7.55 -20.52 -5.25
C LEU A 188 -8.52 -21.14 -4.23
N PHE A 189 -9.76 -21.48 -4.64
CA PHE A 189 -10.81 -21.83 -3.67
C PHE A 189 -11.40 -23.23 -3.86
N GLU A 190 -11.03 -23.97 -4.92
CA GLU A 190 -11.50 -25.33 -5.12
C GLU A 190 -10.78 -26.30 -4.20
N ASN A 191 -11.53 -27.02 -3.35
CA ASN A 191 -10.98 -27.98 -2.38
C ASN A 191 -9.88 -27.38 -1.48
N MET A 192 -10.06 -26.14 -1.06
CA MET A 192 -9.13 -25.42 -0.19
C MET A 192 -9.64 -25.45 1.25
N PRO A 193 -8.81 -25.83 2.25
CA PRO A 193 -9.19 -25.75 3.66
C PRO A 193 -9.60 -24.31 4.04
N VAL A 194 -10.56 -24.17 4.93
CA VAL A 194 -11.04 -22.86 5.39
C VAL A 194 -9.90 -21.99 5.92
N ALA A 195 -8.99 -22.57 6.71
CA ALA A 195 -7.82 -21.85 7.22
C ALA A 195 -6.98 -21.22 6.07
N ALA A 196 -6.72 -21.98 5.02
CA ALA A 196 -5.96 -21.49 3.87
C ALA A 196 -6.73 -20.45 3.07
N ALA A 197 -8.05 -20.64 2.85
CA ALA A 197 -8.89 -19.68 2.15
C ALA A 197 -8.98 -18.34 2.88
N VAL A 198 -9.14 -18.37 4.22
CA VAL A 198 -9.14 -17.15 5.07
C VAL A 198 -7.78 -16.47 5.03
N THR A 199 -6.68 -17.21 5.09
CA THR A 199 -5.32 -16.67 4.97
C THR A 199 -5.11 -15.98 3.62
N LEU A 200 -5.56 -16.58 2.51
CA LEU A 200 -5.49 -15.98 1.18
C LEU A 200 -6.31 -14.67 1.09
N LEU A 201 -7.51 -14.65 1.64
CA LEU A 201 -8.33 -13.44 1.68
C LEU A 201 -7.69 -12.36 2.57
N THR A 202 -7.06 -12.74 3.69
CA THR A 202 -6.29 -11.81 4.53
C THR A 202 -5.07 -11.27 3.79
N LYS A 203 -4.39 -12.09 2.98
CA LYS A 203 -3.31 -11.64 2.09
C LYS A 203 -3.82 -10.58 1.10
N MET A 204 -4.99 -10.80 0.48
CA MET A 204 -5.58 -9.82 -0.42
C MET A 204 -5.93 -8.51 0.29
N GLN A 205 -6.43 -8.57 1.53
CA GLN A 205 -6.64 -7.37 2.36
C GLN A 205 -5.31 -6.62 2.63
N SER A 206 -4.22 -7.34 2.87
CA SER A 206 -2.89 -6.76 3.05
C SER A 206 -2.41 -6.06 1.77
N ASP A 207 -2.64 -6.66 0.60
CA ASP A 207 -2.28 -6.08 -0.69
C ASP A 207 -3.07 -4.79 -0.98
N VAL A 208 -4.35 -4.75 -0.61
CA VAL A 208 -5.19 -3.55 -0.72
C VAL A 208 -4.61 -2.42 0.15
N ARG A 209 -4.22 -2.70 1.41
CA ARG A 209 -3.61 -1.69 2.28
C ARG A 209 -2.24 -1.23 1.82
N TYR A 210 -1.46 -2.14 1.24
CA TYR A 210 -0.19 -1.78 0.60
C TYR A 210 -0.41 -0.83 -0.59
N ALA A 211 -1.32 -1.19 -1.51
CA ALA A 211 -1.65 -0.38 -2.68
C ALA A 211 -2.16 1.02 -2.28
N GLU A 212 -3.05 1.09 -1.28
CA GLU A 212 -3.52 2.35 -0.71
C GLU A 212 -2.35 3.22 -0.25
N GLY A 213 -1.41 2.66 0.51
CA GLY A 213 -0.25 3.39 1.04
C GLY A 213 0.68 3.92 -0.05
N GLU A 214 0.93 3.12 -1.10
CA GLU A 214 1.78 3.54 -2.23
C GLU A 214 1.13 4.71 -3.00
N VAL A 215 -0.18 4.63 -3.26
CA VAL A 215 -0.88 5.70 -3.98
C VAL A 215 -0.99 6.96 -3.12
N LEU A 216 -1.34 6.85 -1.83
CA LEU A 216 -1.40 7.99 -0.92
C LEU A 216 -0.05 8.69 -0.81
N SER A 217 1.05 7.92 -0.68
CA SER A 217 2.41 8.47 -0.63
C SER A 217 2.78 9.17 -1.95
N ASN A 218 2.37 8.61 -3.10
CA ASN A 218 2.61 9.24 -4.40
C ASN A 218 1.84 10.55 -4.56
N LEU A 219 0.56 10.57 -4.12
CA LEU A 219 -0.25 11.79 -4.13
C LEU A 219 0.33 12.87 -3.21
N LEU A 220 0.80 12.50 -2.01
CA LEU A 220 1.44 13.42 -1.07
C LEU A 220 2.71 14.02 -1.66
N ASN A 221 3.59 13.18 -2.23
CA ASN A 221 4.80 13.64 -2.91
C ASN A 221 4.50 14.59 -4.07
N SER A 222 3.39 14.38 -4.79
CA SER A 222 2.97 15.27 -5.88
C SER A 222 2.54 16.65 -5.36
N VAL A 223 2.02 16.74 -4.14
CA VAL A 223 1.76 18.01 -3.45
C VAL A 223 3.06 18.71 -3.11
N ASP A 224 4.04 17.99 -2.53
CA ASP A 224 5.34 18.55 -2.11
C ASP A 224 6.16 19.06 -3.29
N VAL A 225 6.21 18.33 -4.41
CA VAL A 225 6.90 18.78 -5.63
C VAL A 225 6.26 20.06 -6.19
N GLY A 226 4.93 20.24 -5.99
CA GLY A 226 4.23 21.49 -6.30
C GLY A 226 4.47 22.60 -5.27
N ASP A 227 5.06 22.29 -4.12
CA ASP A 227 5.19 23.22 -2.98
C ASP A 227 6.57 23.90 -2.87
N TYR A 228 7.25 24.14 -3.99
CA TYR A 228 8.08 25.33 -4.02
C TYR A 228 7.12 26.52 -3.91
N ARG A 229 6.94 27.02 -2.69
CA ARG A 229 6.18 28.26 -2.41
C ARG A 229 6.94 29.46 -2.97
N VAL A 230 7.13 29.44 -4.28
CA VAL A 230 7.59 30.62 -5.02
C VAL A 230 6.37 31.51 -5.18
N ASN A 231 6.06 32.26 -4.14
CA ASN A 231 5.02 33.28 -4.23
C ASN A 231 5.57 34.62 -4.77
N GLN A 232 6.89 34.74 -4.90
CA GLN A 232 7.53 35.91 -5.51
C GLN A 232 8.75 35.50 -6.33
N ILE A 233 8.69 35.72 -7.63
CA ILE A 233 9.84 35.60 -8.53
C ILE A 233 10.40 37.00 -8.74
N THR A 234 11.69 37.20 -8.38
CA THR A 234 12.41 38.46 -8.59
C THR A 234 13.59 38.23 -9.51
N ALA A 235 13.75 39.04 -10.53
CA ALA A 235 14.96 39.04 -11.35
C ALA A 235 16.02 39.88 -10.66
N GLN A 236 17.18 39.29 -10.36
CA GLN A 236 18.33 39.98 -9.83
C GLN A 236 19.40 40.09 -10.91
N VAL A 237 19.92 41.30 -11.10
CA VAL A 237 21.02 41.58 -12.03
C VAL A 237 22.31 41.62 -11.21
N ILE A 238 23.22 40.68 -11.45
CA ILE A 238 24.53 40.59 -10.83
C ILE A 238 25.57 41.06 -11.86
N PRO A 239 26.01 42.31 -11.82
CA PRO A 239 27.04 42.82 -12.74
C PRO A 239 28.42 42.27 -12.41
N GLU A 240 29.26 41.98 -13.43
CA GLU A 240 30.66 41.65 -13.26
C GLU A 240 31.43 42.83 -12.68
N SER A 241 31.03 44.08 -13.02
CA SER A 241 31.55 45.31 -12.46
C SER A 241 30.46 46.35 -12.36
N GLN A 242 30.43 47.10 -11.27
CA GLN A 242 29.50 48.24 -11.09
C GLN A 242 30.01 49.52 -11.77
N ILE A 243 31.29 49.56 -12.19
CA ILE A 243 31.89 50.71 -12.88
C ILE A 243 32.38 50.25 -14.25
N VAL A 244 31.90 50.91 -15.30
CA VAL A 244 32.24 50.61 -16.70
C VAL A 244 32.73 51.87 -17.38
N MET A 245 33.89 51.81 -18.06
CA MET A 245 34.43 52.91 -18.82
C MET A 245 33.65 53.14 -20.13
N ARG A 246 33.59 54.38 -20.55
CA ARG A 246 32.94 54.74 -21.82
C ARG A 246 33.61 54.01 -22.99
N GLY A 247 32.84 53.19 -23.71
CA GLY A 247 33.31 52.39 -24.85
C GLY A 247 33.63 50.93 -24.53
N SER A 248 33.59 50.49 -23.26
CA SER A 248 33.71 49.09 -22.87
C SER A 248 32.35 48.39 -22.78
N GLN A 249 32.34 47.07 -22.81
CA GLN A 249 31.12 46.28 -22.74
C GLN A 249 30.69 46.10 -21.28
N TYR A 250 29.44 46.33 -20.97
CA TYR A 250 28.80 45.98 -19.72
C TYR A 250 28.36 44.51 -19.76
N LYS A 251 28.81 43.70 -18.77
CA LYS A 251 28.39 42.31 -18.62
C LYS A 251 27.74 42.11 -17.25
N ALA A 252 26.60 41.46 -17.25
CA ALA A 252 25.85 41.13 -16.05
C ALA A 252 25.17 39.78 -16.21
N ASN A 253 25.11 39.03 -15.12
CA ASN A 253 24.31 37.81 -15.03
C ASN A 253 22.93 38.18 -14.50
N ILE A 254 21.88 37.76 -15.22
CA ILE A 254 20.51 37.89 -14.77
C ILE A 254 20.09 36.57 -14.16
N VAL A 255 19.83 36.57 -12.85
CA VAL A 255 19.41 35.39 -12.08
C VAL A 255 17.96 35.59 -11.63
N LEU A 256 17.13 34.58 -11.88
CA LEU A 256 15.80 34.53 -11.32
C LEU A 256 15.91 33.97 -9.88
N SER A 257 15.57 34.79 -8.90
CA SER A 257 15.48 34.39 -7.51
C SER A 257 14.04 34.09 -7.15
N ALA A 258 13.80 32.87 -6.72
CA ALA A 258 12.52 32.42 -6.23
C ALA A 258 12.53 32.53 -4.69
N VAL A 259 11.60 33.28 -4.13
CA VAL A 259 11.54 33.55 -2.68
C VAL A 259 10.21 33.05 -2.12
N ASP A 260 10.29 32.23 -1.09
CA ASP A 260 9.12 31.95 -0.23
C ASP A 260 9.00 33.11 0.78
N SER A 261 7.96 33.90 0.64
CA SER A 261 7.73 35.03 1.55
C SER A 261 7.16 34.60 2.91
N THR A 262 6.77 33.32 3.07
CA THR A 262 6.20 32.79 4.31
C THR A 262 7.24 32.20 5.25
N LYS A 263 8.35 31.68 4.70
CA LYS A 263 9.49 31.15 5.47
C LYS A 263 10.73 31.97 5.13
N ARG A 264 11.20 32.78 6.07
CA ARG A 264 12.41 33.58 5.89
C ARG A 264 13.54 33.01 6.74
N PRO A 265 14.74 32.82 6.16
CA PRO A 265 15.91 32.44 6.94
C PRO A 265 16.30 33.55 7.91
N THR A 266 16.78 33.18 9.09
CA THR A 266 17.38 34.13 10.04
C THR A 266 18.75 34.50 9.53
N ILE A 267 18.99 35.80 9.29
CA ILE A 267 20.24 36.32 8.73
C ILE A 267 21.06 36.92 9.86
N TYR A 268 22.30 36.46 10.06
CA TYR A 268 23.25 37.02 11.00
C TYR A 268 24.34 37.81 10.26
N VAL A 269 24.59 39.02 10.69
CA VAL A 269 25.65 39.86 10.18
C VAL A 269 26.62 40.19 11.33
N ASN A 270 27.87 39.76 11.24
CA ASN A 270 28.88 39.89 12.30
C ASN A 270 28.40 39.36 13.67
N GLY A 271 27.69 38.20 13.67
CA GLY A 271 27.18 37.57 14.89
C GLY A 271 25.95 38.24 15.52
N LYS A 272 25.39 39.25 14.90
CA LYS A 272 24.12 39.88 15.29
C LYS A 272 23.04 39.54 14.30
N GLU A 273 21.87 39.14 14.82
CA GLU A 273 20.69 38.88 14.03
C GLU A 273 20.18 40.18 13.37
N LEU A 274 19.90 40.08 12.06
CA LEU A 274 19.31 41.18 11.29
C LEU A 274 17.83 41.29 11.62
N PRO A 275 17.31 42.44 12.11
CA PRO A 275 15.92 42.58 12.47
C PRO A 275 14.99 42.26 11.29
N TYR A 276 13.91 41.49 11.54
CA TYR A 276 12.90 41.05 10.56
C TYR A 276 12.31 42.23 9.75
N GLU A 277 12.21 43.40 10.35
CA GLU A 277 11.65 44.61 9.77
C GLU A 277 12.46 45.13 8.58
N ASN A 278 13.77 44.84 8.53
CA ASN A 278 14.67 45.34 7.49
C ASN A 278 14.60 44.55 6.16
N LYS A 279 13.69 43.57 6.02
CA LYS A 279 13.44 42.78 4.79
C LYS A 279 14.74 42.26 4.12
N GLY A 280 15.78 41.95 4.90
CA GLY A 280 17.07 41.49 4.39
C GLY A 280 17.99 42.63 3.88
N VAL A 281 17.64 43.88 4.11
CA VAL A 281 18.48 45.03 3.74
C VAL A 281 19.45 45.32 4.89
N PHE A 282 20.74 45.15 4.63
CA PHE A 282 21.81 45.54 5.54
C PHE A 282 22.39 46.91 5.15
N THR A 283 22.37 47.84 6.09
CA THR A 283 22.91 49.20 5.88
C THR A 283 24.01 49.46 6.85
N VAL A 284 25.18 49.89 6.33
CA VAL A 284 26.34 50.24 7.12
C VAL A 284 26.83 51.64 6.72
N ASN A 285 27.13 52.48 7.70
CA ASN A 285 27.78 53.76 7.46
C ASN A 285 29.30 53.56 7.36
N THR A 286 29.85 53.83 6.19
CA THR A 286 31.28 53.70 5.93
C THR A 286 32.03 54.98 6.38
N GLY A 287 32.59 54.99 7.61
CA GLY A 287 33.37 56.08 8.15
C GLY A 287 34.90 55.93 8.05
N ALA A 288 35.40 54.73 7.77
CA ALA A 288 36.82 54.42 7.61
C ALA A 288 37.01 53.24 6.65
N ALA A 289 38.16 53.15 5.99
CA ALA A 289 38.54 52.00 5.16
C ALA A 289 38.73 50.76 6.04
N GLY A 290 38.04 49.68 5.73
CA GLY A 290 38.10 48.40 6.46
C GLY A 290 37.44 47.27 5.69
N THR A 291 37.74 46.04 6.11
CA THR A 291 37.12 44.83 5.54
C THR A 291 35.92 44.44 6.39
N LEU A 292 34.74 44.33 5.78
CA LEU A 292 33.53 43.80 6.39
C LEU A 292 33.31 42.38 5.87
N SER A 293 33.26 41.39 6.77
CA SER A 293 32.85 40.03 6.42
C SER A 293 31.35 39.87 6.65
N LEU A 294 30.65 39.62 5.58
CA LEU A 294 29.22 39.27 5.62
C LEU A 294 29.14 37.76 5.47
N ILE A 295 28.42 37.10 6.37
CA ILE A 295 27.65 35.89 6.15
C ILE A 295 27.68 34.94 7.36
N HIS A 296 26.50 34.67 7.91
CA HIS A 296 26.01 33.34 8.28
C HIS A 296 24.49 33.33 8.04
N ILE A 297 24.06 32.47 7.12
CA ILE A 297 22.62 32.17 6.91
C ILE A 297 22.41 30.84 7.61
N SER A 298 21.61 30.81 8.65
CA SER A 298 21.12 29.53 9.22
C SER A 298 19.72 29.26 8.69
N GLU A 299 19.56 28.10 8.05
CA GLU A 299 18.23 27.59 7.79
C GLU A 299 17.51 27.28 9.11
N PRO A 300 16.20 27.54 9.24
CA PRO A 300 15.46 27.08 10.39
C PRO A 300 15.59 25.56 10.48
N THR A 301 16.32 25.10 11.52
CA THR A 301 16.39 23.67 11.84
C THR A 301 14.97 23.14 11.98
N ARG A 302 14.62 22.14 11.16
CA ARG A 302 13.48 21.29 11.43
C ARG A 302 13.68 20.74 12.84
N LEU A 303 12.84 21.14 13.77
CA LEU A 303 12.68 20.42 15.03
C LEU A 303 12.00 19.10 14.67
N ASP A 304 12.72 17.99 14.94
CA ASP A 304 12.29 16.62 14.78
C ASP A 304 11.02 16.29 15.62
#